data_b9ee48448bb9ff18906aea0a0fd395bb
#
_entry.id   b9ee48448bb9ff18906aea0a0fd395bb
#
_cell.length_a   1.000
_cell.length_b   1.000
_cell.length_c   1.000
_cell.angle_alpha   90.00
_cell.angle_beta   90.00
_cell.angle_gamma   90.00
#
_symmetry.space_group_name_H-M   'P 1'
#
loop_
_entity.id
_entity.type
_entity.pdbx_description
1 polymer ?
#
loop_
_entity_poly.entity_id
_entity_poly.type
_entity_poly.pdbx_seq_one_letter_code
_entity_poly.pdbx_strand_id
1 'polypeptide(L)'
;MVTDTTYKVGIYLRLSREDERLGESGSISTQRDLLLNYIRDNDLLFVDEYIDDGVSGTTFDRVGFNRMIKDCEEKKINMIITKDTSRLGRDHIEFGYYVERYFPEHNIRYVAVNDGVDTFKRDSSANDMLVFKSAFNDMYVKDISNKLRSSLYTKKRNGLFVGCYAPYGYKKTE
;
A
#
# COMPACT_ATOMS: atom_id res chain seq x y z
N MET A 1 22.92 -22.60 -11.05
CA MET A 1 21.81 -23.02 -11.92
C MET A 1 20.86 -21.85 -12.00
N VAL A 2 20.81 -21.17 -13.14
CA VAL A 2 19.79 -20.14 -13.40
C VAL A 2 18.53 -20.95 -13.70
N THR A 3 17.62 -21.03 -12.74
CA THR A 3 16.28 -21.57 -12.99
C THR A 3 15.60 -20.56 -13.91
N ASP A 4 15.34 -21.00 -15.13
CA ASP A 4 14.59 -20.26 -16.15
C ASP A 4 13.11 -20.17 -15.68
N THR A 5 12.88 -19.38 -14.64
CA THR A 5 11.56 -19.22 -14.04
C THR A 5 10.84 -18.15 -14.82
N THR A 6 9.96 -18.54 -15.70
CA THR A 6 9.07 -17.60 -16.39
C THR A 6 8.18 -16.91 -15.36
N TYR A 7 8.37 -15.60 -15.19
CA TYR A 7 7.54 -14.80 -14.27
C TYR A 7 6.18 -14.49 -14.90
N LYS A 8 5.12 -15.00 -14.26
CA LYS A 8 3.71 -14.71 -14.57
C LYS A 8 3.26 -13.58 -13.70
N VAL A 9 3.07 -12.41 -14.29
CA VAL A 9 2.89 -11.16 -13.55
C VAL A 9 1.43 -10.81 -13.35
N GLY A 10 1.07 -10.55 -12.09
CA GLY A 10 -0.12 -9.81 -11.72
C GLY A 10 0.25 -8.38 -11.32
N ILE A 11 -0.41 -7.37 -11.89
CA ILE A 11 -0.27 -5.99 -11.43
C ILE A 11 -1.36 -5.66 -10.42
N TYR A 12 -0.97 -4.98 -9.33
CA TYR A 12 -1.92 -4.53 -8.33
C TYR A 12 -2.00 -3.01 -8.29
N LEU A 13 -3.21 -2.50 -8.43
CA LEU A 13 -3.54 -1.09 -8.56
C LEU A 13 -4.48 -0.67 -7.44
N ARG A 14 -4.14 0.39 -6.72
CA ARG A 14 -5.00 0.91 -5.65
C ARG A 14 -5.03 2.43 -5.65
N LEU A 15 -6.22 2.98 -5.48
CA LEU A 15 -6.43 4.39 -5.22
C LEU A 15 -7.36 4.53 -4.01
N SER A 16 -7.03 5.38 -3.05
CA SER A 16 -7.91 5.71 -1.94
C SER A 16 -8.45 7.13 -2.12
N ARG A 17 -9.60 7.43 -1.50
CA ARG A 17 -10.16 8.79 -1.47
C ARG A 17 -9.21 9.83 -0.83
N GLU A 18 -8.29 9.37 0.01
CA GLU A 18 -7.27 10.22 0.63
C GLU A 18 -6.15 10.55 -0.37
N ASP A 19 -5.76 9.60 -1.21
CA ASP A 19 -4.74 9.79 -2.26
C ASP A 19 -5.21 10.85 -3.28
N GLU A 20 -6.49 10.85 -3.63
CA GLU A 20 -7.10 11.87 -4.50
C GLU A 20 -7.02 13.28 -3.90
N ARG A 21 -7.24 13.41 -2.58
CA ARG A 21 -7.20 14.71 -1.88
C ARG A 21 -5.80 15.26 -1.70
N LEU A 22 -4.80 14.41 -1.56
CA LEU A 22 -3.41 14.80 -1.35
C LEU A 22 -2.68 15.13 -2.65
N GLY A 23 -3.35 15.01 -3.81
CA GLY A 23 -2.72 15.21 -5.11
C GLY A 23 -1.59 14.18 -5.37
N GLU A 24 -1.54 13.12 -4.58
CA GLU A 24 -0.62 12.00 -4.79
C GLU A 24 -1.00 11.31 -6.08
N SER A 25 -0.26 11.67 -7.07
CA SER A 25 -0.45 11.46 -8.48
C SER A 25 -0.64 10.00 -8.85
N GLY A 26 -1.70 9.77 -9.49
CA GLY A 26 -1.82 8.65 -10.37
C GLY A 26 -3.17 7.99 -10.24
N SER A 27 -4.04 8.41 -11.14
CA SER A 27 -5.23 7.63 -11.47
C SER A 27 -4.85 6.15 -11.66
N ILE A 28 -5.77 5.26 -11.50
CA ILE A 28 -5.58 3.83 -11.81
C ILE A 28 -4.98 3.64 -13.22
N SER A 29 -5.39 4.48 -14.20
CA SER A 29 -4.84 4.44 -15.56
C SER A 29 -3.34 4.76 -15.59
N THR A 30 -2.89 5.80 -14.92
CA THR A 30 -1.45 6.15 -14.87
C THR A 30 -0.61 5.07 -14.19
N GLN A 31 -1.12 4.46 -13.11
CA GLN A 31 -0.46 3.33 -12.47
C GLN A 31 -0.35 2.14 -13.44
N ARG A 32 -1.45 1.82 -14.14
CA ARG A 32 -1.49 0.74 -15.13
C ARG A 32 -0.46 0.94 -16.23
N ASP A 33 -0.42 2.13 -16.84
CA ASP A 33 0.50 2.44 -17.94
C ASP A 33 1.97 2.30 -17.49
N LEU A 34 2.31 2.79 -16.30
CA LEU A 34 3.65 2.63 -15.73
C LEU A 34 4.03 1.16 -15.57
N LEU A 35 3.13 0.35 -15.01
CA LEU A 35 3.41 -1.07 -14.74
C LEU A 35 3.46 -1.91 -16.02
N LEU A 36 2.60 -1.63 -17.00
CA LEU A 36 2.65 -2.32 -18.30
C LEU A 36 3.92 -1.97 -19.07
N ASN A 37 4.40 -0.72 -18.99
CA ASN A 37 5.69 -0.35 -19.56
C ASN A 37 6.84 -1.11 -18.89
N TYR A 38 6.84 -1.17 -17.55
CA TYR A 38 7.83 -1.94 -16.80
C TYR A 38 7.85 -3.44 -17.21
N ILE A 39 6.66 -4.05 -17.35
CA ILE A 39 6.52 -5.45 -17.80
C ILE A 39 7.14 -5.64 -19.18
N ARG A 40 6.83 -4.76 -20.12
CA ARG A 40 7.37 -4.81 -21.50
C ARG A 40 8.88 -4.63 -21.53
N ASP A 41 9.39 -3.64 -20.77
CA ASP A 41 10.82 -3.31 -20.76
C ASP A 41 11.69 -4.40 -20.08
N ASN A 42 11.08 -5.29 -19.32
CA ASN A 42 11.74 -6.43 -18.65
C ASN A 42 11.35 -7.79 -19.23
N ASP A 43 10.69 -7.86 -20.38
CA ASP A 43 10.25 -9.09 -21.06
C ASP A 43 9.48 -10.05 -20.15
N LEU A 44 8.58 -9.51 -19.30
CA LEU A 44 7.80 -10.27 -18.35
C LEU A 44 6.45 -10.70 -18.95
N LEU A 45 5.91 -11.85 -18.51
CA LEU A 45 4.61 -12.34 -18.97
C LEU A 45 3.48 -11.72 -18.13
N PHE A 46 2.74 -10.77 -18.70
CA PHE A 46 1.52 -10.21 -18.09
C PHE A 46 0.39 -11.26 -18.08
N VAL A 47 -0.26 -11.43 -16.92
CA VAL A 47 -1.39 -12.37 -16.75
C VAL A 47 -2.67 -11.66 -16.43
N ASP A 48 -2.73 -10.84 -15.36
CA ASP A 48 -3.96 -10.18 -14.94
C ASP A 48 -3.68 -8.90 -14.14
N GLU A 49 -4.73 -8.09 -13.99
CA GLU A 49 -4.72 -6.90 -13.13
C GLU A 49 -5.74 -7.01 -11.99
N TYR A 50 -5.36 -6.50 -10.84
CA TYR A 50 -6.16 -6.49 -9.62
C TYR A 50 -6.33 -5.06 -9.15
N ILE A 51 -7.56 -4.61 -8.99
CA ILE A 51 -7.89 -3.21 -8.74
C ILE A 51 -8.73 -3.09 -7.49
N ASP A 52 -8.31 -2.19 -6.59
CA ASP A 52 -9.08 -1.73 -5.44
C ASP A 52 -9.16 -0.20 -5.48
N ASP A 53 -10.23 0.32 -6.09
CA ASP A 53 -10.49 1.75 -6.20
C ASP A 53 -11.37 2.24 -5.06
N GLY A 54 -11.05 3.42 -4.50
CA GLY A 54 -11.76 4.02 -3.38
C GLY A 54 -11.54 3.34 -2.02
N VAL A 55 -10.61 2.38 -1.93
CA VAL A 55 -10.36 1.56 -0.73
C VAL A 55 -9.11 2.02 0.01
N SER A 56 -9.21 2.15 1.34
CA SER A 56 -8.07 2.54 2.20
C SER A 56 -6.93 1.52 2.14
N GLY A 57 -5.70 2.01 2.26
CA GLY A 57 -4.51 1.17 2.38
C GLY A 57 -4.27 0.59 3.78
N THR A 58 -5.14 0.88 4.75
CA THR A 58 -4.99 0.46 6.16
C THR A 58 -5.53 -0.94 6.47
N THR A 59 -6.22 -1.58 5.54
CA THR A 59 -6.70 -2.96 5.66
C THR A 59 -6.34 -3.74 4.41
N PHE A 60 -6.15 -5.05 4.54
CA PHE A 60 -5.93 -5.98 3.44
C PHE A 60 -7.19 -6.80 3.09
N ASP A 61 -8.29 -6.60 3.79
CA ASP A 61 -9.59 -7.15 3.39
C ASP A 61 -10.19 -6.34 2.24
N ARG A 62 -9.71 -6.64 1.02
CA ARG A 62 -10.04 -5.97 -0.24
C ARG A 62 -10.29 -6.99 -1.33
N VAL A 63 -11.29 -6.73 -2.15
CA VAL A 63 -11.74 -7.69 -3.18
C VAL A 63 -10.63 -7.98 -4.20
N GLY A 64 -9.97 -6.95 -4.73
CA GLY A 64 -8.88 -7.10 -5.69
C GLY A 64 -7.68 -7.80 -5.08
N PHE A 65 -7.28 -7.40 -3.86
CA PHE A 65 -6.18 -8.03 -3.15
C PHE A 65 -6.45 -9.52 -2.86
N ASN A 66 -7.64 -9.84 -2.34
CA ASN A 66 -8.01 -11.22 -2.02
C ASN A 66 -8.04 -12.10 -3.29
N ARG A 67 -8.51 -11.56 -4.42
CA ARG A 67 -8.46 -12.25 -5.72
C ARG A 67 -7.01 -12.50 -6.16
N MET A 68 -6.14 -11.51 -6.00
CA MET A 68 -4.71 -11.63 -6.31
C MET A 68 -4.04 -12.74 -5.49
N ILE A 69 -4.29 -12.77 -4.18
CA ILE A 69 -3.73 -13.82 -3.30
C ILE A 69 -4.20 -15.20 -3.72
N LYS A 70 -5.50 -15.36 -4.03
CA LYS A 70 -6.05 -16.62 -4.51
C LYS A 70 -5.37 -17.07 -5.81
N ASP A 71 -5.14 -16.18 -6.76
CA ASP A 71 -4.46 -16.50 -8.02
C ASP A 71 -2.97 -16.84 -7.82
N CYS A 72 -2.34 -16.30 -6.75
CA CYS A 72 -1.01 -16.75 -6.31
C CYS A 72 -1.04 -18.20 -5.78
N GLU A 73 -2.01 -18.53 -4.93
CA GLU A 73 -2.20 -19.89 -4.38
C GLU A 73 -2.46 -20.91 -5.48
N GLU A 74 -3.26 -20.53 -6.47
CA GLU A 74 -3.55 -21.36 -7.65
C GLU A 74 -2.39 -21.39 -8.67
N LYS A 75 -1.25 -20.70 -8.38
CA LYS A 75 -0.06 -20.63 -9.26
C LYS A 75 -0.35 -20.06 -10.65
N LYS A 76 -1.41 -19.27 -10.78
CA LYS A 76 -1.69 -18.52 -12.01
C LYS A 76 -0.70 -17.39 -12.19
N ILE A 77 -0.33 -16.72 -11.08
CA ILE A 77 0.73 -15.72 -11.03
C ILE A 77 1.79 -16.12 -9.99
N ASN A 78 3.03 -15.73 -10.21
CA ASN A 78 4.17 -15.94 -9.31
C ASN A 78 4.99 -14.66 -9.11
N MET A 79 4.51 -13.53 -9.65
CA MET A 79 5.12 -12.22 -9.46
C MET A 79 4.02 -11.16 -9.33
N ILE A 80 4.18 -10.29 -8.34
CA ILE A 80 3.28 -9.16 -8.09
C ILE A 80 4.07 -7.88 -8.31
N ILE A 81 3.52 -6.94 -9.07
CA ILE A 81 4.13 -5.63 -9.28
C ILE A 81 3.16 -4.53 -8.87
N THR A 82 3.66 -3.56 -8.10
CA THR A 82 2.95 -2.32 -7.74
C THR A 82 3.76 -1.11 -8.16
N LYS A 83 3.11 0.06 -8.27
CA LYS A 83 3.80 1.33 -8.50
C LYS A 83 4.77 1.65 -7.36
N ASP A 84 4.29 1.58 -6.14
CA ASP A 84 5.03 1.81 -4.91
C ASP A 84 4.48 0.89 -3.79
N THR A 85 5.20 0.81 -2.68
CA THR A 85 4.84 -0.05 -1.54
C THR A 85 3.50 0.34 -0.89
N SER A 86 3.15 1.63 -0.93
CA SER A 86 1.90 2.12 -0.36
C SER A 86 0.67 1.59 -1.10
N ARG A 87 0.81 1.19 -2.38
CA ARG A 87 -0.29 0.57 -3.14
C ARG A 87 -0.62 -0.81 -2.61
N LEU A 88 0.39 -1.61 -2.24
CA LEU A 88 0.16 -2.92 -1.61
C LEU A 88 -0.53 -2.76 -0.26
N GLY A 89 0.01 -1.93 0.64
CA GLY A 89 -0.56 -1.66 1.94
C GLY A 89 0.15 -0.54 2.67
N ARG A 90 -0.59 0.14 3.57
CA ARG A 90 -0.05 1.17 4.47
C ARG A 90 0.13 0.67 5.89
N ASP A 91 -0.56 -0.42 6.26
CA ASP A 91 -0.32 -1.09 7.52
C ASP A 91 0.99 -1.90 7.43
N HIS A 92 1.95 -1.54 8.27
CA HIS A 92 3.30 -2.11 8.22
C HIS A 92 3.36 -3.55 8.73
N ILE A 93 2.48 -3.93 9.66
CA ILE A 93 2.44 -5.29 10.22
C ILE A 93 1.97 -6.26 9.14
N GLU A 94 0.82 -5.94 8.51
CA GLU A 94 0.27 -6.78 7.44
C GLU A 94 1.14 -6.72 6.18
N PHE A 95 1.68 -5.54 5.82
CA PHE A 95 2.64 -5.40 4.71
C PHE A 95 3.89 -6.26 4.95
N GLY A 96 4.50 -6.17 6.15
CA GLY A 96 5.65 -6.99 6.53
C GLY A 96 5.32 -8.48 6.48
N TYR A 97 4.16 -8.90 6.99
CA TYR A 97 3.72 -10.28 6.92
C TYR A 97 3.69 -10.80 5.47
N TYR A 98 3.10 -10.04 4.54
CA TYR A 98 3.02 -10.47 3.13
C TYR A 98 4.38 -10.46 2.45
N VAL A 99 5.16 -9.37 2.58
CA VAL A 99 6.41 -9.19 1.81
C VAL A 99 7.57 -10.00 2.38
N GLU A 100 7.66 -10.11 3.72
CA GLU A 100 8.81 -10.78 4.37
C GLU A 100 8.56 -12.27 4.63
N ARG A 101 7.30 -12.69 4.72
CA ARG A 101 6.95 -14.06 5.07
C ARG A 101 6.11 -14.74 3.99
N TYR A 102 4.89 -14.27 3.74
CA TYR A 102 3.93 -14.97 2.88
C TYR A 102 4.44 -15.13 1.44
N PHE A 103 4.90 -14.05 0.80
CA PHE A 103 5.39 -14.11 -0.58
C PHE A 103 6.63 -14.99 -0.72
N PRO A 104 7.68 -14.88 0.13
CA PRO A 104 8.82 -15.80 0.07
C PRO A 104 8.44 -17.28 0.29
N GLU A 105 7.57 -17.58 1.28
CA GLU A 105 7.12 -18.95 1.56
C GLU A 105 6.38 -19.58 0.36
N HIS A 106 5.68 -18.77 -0.43
CA HIS A 106 4.96 -19.22 -1.62
C HIS A 106 5.73 -19.03 -2.93
N ASN A 107 7.01 -18.63 -2.87
CA ASN A 107 7.87 -18.33 -4.03
C ASN A 107 7.27 -17.26 -4.95
N ILE A 108 6.65 -16.23 -4.37
CA ILE A 108 6.11 -15.08 -5.07
C ILE A 108 7.13 -13.94 -5.02
N ARG A 109 7.53 -13.45 -6.19
CA ARG A 109 8.37 -12.26 -6.29
C ARG A 109 7.51 -11.01 -6.19
N TYR A 110 7.88 -10.09 -5.31
CA TYR A 110 7.23 -8.78 -5.19
C TYR A 110 8.16 -7.66 -5.66
N VAL A 111 7.64 -6.75 -6.47
CA VAL A 111 8.37 -5.57 -6.97
C VAL A 111 7.52 -4.31 -6.79
N ALA A 112 8.11 -3.27 -6.18
CA ALA A 112 7.57 -1.93 -6.16
C ALA A 112 8.49 -1.00 -6.99
N VAL A 113 7.99 -0.58 -8.16
CA VAL A 113 8.83 0.03 -9.21
C VAL A 113 9.47 1.33 -8.74
N ASN A 114 8.67 2.27 -8.20
CA ASN A 114 9.17 3.58 -7.79
C ASN A 114 10.04 3.52 -6.53
N ASP A 115 9.81 2.53 -5.66
CA ASP A 115 10.59 2.37 -4.44
C ASP A 115 11.88 1.57 -4.65
N GLY A 116 12.06 0.98 -5.84
CA GLY A 116 13.22 0.14 -6.17
C GLY A 116 13.26 -1.17 -5.39
N VAL A 117 12.10 -1.61 -4.86
CA VAL A 117 11.98 -2.83 -4.08
C VAL A 117 11.83 -4.04 -4.98
N ASP A 118 12.60 -5.09 -4.69
CA ASP A 118 12.53 -6.36 -5.39
C ASP A 118 12.95 -7.48 -4.43
N THR A 119 11.98 -8.29 -3.99
CA THR A 119 12.22 -9.32 -2.96
C THR A 119 13.18 -10.42 -3.38
N PHE A 120 13.47 -10.58 -4.68
CA PHE A 120 14.41 -11.59 -5.15
C PHE A 120 15.81 -11.04 -5.44
N LYS A 121 16.00 -9.73 -5.43
CA LYS A 121 17.34 -9.11 -5.47
C LYS A 121 17.89 -9.00 -4.05
N ARG A 122 18.74 -9.95 -3.66
CA ARG A 122 19.33 -10.03 -2.31
C ARG A 122 20.26 -8.87 -1.93
N ASP A 123 20.76 -8.10 -2.89
CA ASP A 123 21.74 -7.04 -2.66
C ASP A 123 21.16 -5.62 -2.72
N SER A 124 19.85 -5.46 -2.70
CA SER A 124 19.29 -4.12 -2.72
C SER A 124 19.21 -3.57 -1.29
N SER A 125 20.05 -2.56 -0.99
CA SER A 125 19.89 -1.69 0.19
C SER A 125 18.46 -1.09 0.30
N ALA A 126 17.67 -1.16 -0.77
CA ALA A 126 16.26 -0.82 -0.80
C ALA A 126 15.39 -1.80 0.00
N ASN A 127 15.75 -3.09 0.08
CA ASN A 127 15.01 -4.07 0.89
C ASN A 127 15.24 -3.84 2.39
N ASP A 128 16.48 -3.51 2.80
CA ASP A 128 16.77 -3.12 4.19
C ASP A 128 16.08 -1.80 4.55
N MET A 129 15.96 -0.88 3.57
CA MET A 129 15.28 0.41 3.73
C MET A 129 13.75 0.26 3.83
N LEU A 130 13.16 -0.85 3.37
CA LEU A 130 11.73 -1.12 3.52
C LEU A 130 11.32 -1.21 4.99
N VAL A 131 12.07 -1.93 5.78
CA VAL A 131 11.84 -2.08 7.23
C VAL A 131 11.93 -0.71 7.91
N PHE A 132 12.93 0.11 7.52
CA PHE A 132 13.09 1.47 8.05
C PHE A 132 11.98 2.41 7.59
N LYS A 133 11.60 2.44 6.30
CA LYS A 133 10.49 3.27 5.79
C LYS A 133 9.18 2.95 6.49
N SER A 134 8.90 1.68 6.69
CA SER A 134 7.72 1.20 7.39
C SER A 134 7.69 1.70 8.84
N ALA A 135 8.80 1.53 9.58
CA ALA A 135 8.93 2.01 10.96
C ALA A 135 8.84 3.55 11.07
N PHE A 136 9.43 4.29 10.11
CA PHE A 136 9.34 5.76 10.06
C PHE A 136 7.92 6.25 9.79
N ASN A 137 7.21 5.61 8.86
CA ASN A 137 5.81 5.98 8.56
C ASN A 137 4.91 5.80 9.79
N ASP A 138 5.12 4.76 10.58
CA ASP A 138 4.39 4.52 11.83
C ASP A 138 4.71 5.54 12.92
N MET A 139 6.00 5.86 13.10
CA MET A 139 6.40 6.90 14.03
C MET A 139 5.76 8.23 13.64
N TYR A 140 5.69 8.56 12.35
CA TYR A 140 5.08 9.78 11.84
C TYR A 140 3.57 9.83 12.09
N VAL A 141 2.85 8.76 11.76
CA VAL A 141 1.39 8.66 12.02
C VAL A 141 1.09 8.74 13.52
N LYS A 142 1.91 8.07 14.35
CA LYS A 142 1.78 8.11 15.81
C LYS A 142 2.06 9.51 16.37
N ASP A 143 3.07 10.21 15.85
CA ASP A 143 3.39 11.59 16.23
C ASP A 143 2.27 12.56 15.85
N ILE A 144 1.73 12.48 14.62
CA ILE A 144 0.55 13.27 14.21
C ILE A 144 -0.64 12.98 15.11
N SER A 145 -0.93 11.71 15.41
CA SER A 145 -2.04 11.34 16.30
C SER A 145 -1.86 11.91 17.69
N ASN A 146 -0.65 11.88 18.25
CA ASN A 146 -0.35 12.45 19.56
C ASN A 146 -0.48 13.98 19.55
N LYS A 147 0.01 14.66 18.53
CA LYS A 147 -0.13 16.12 18.37
C LYS A 147 -1.60 16.53 18.23
N LEU A 148 -2.38 15.78 17.47
CA LEU A 148 -3.81 16.04 17.31
C LEU A 148 -4.56 15.86 18.65
N ARG A 149 -4.29 14.76 19.37
CA ARG A 149 -4.88 14.50 20.68
C ARG A 149 -4.53 15.61 21.69
N SER A 150 -3.27 16.02 21.73
CA SER A 150 -2.80 17.12 22.59
C SER A 150 -3.51 18.43 22.25
N SER A 151 -3.63 18.79 20.98
CA SER A 151 -4.34 19.97 20.52
C SER A 151 -5.83 19.94 20.90
N LEU A 152 -6.50 18.79 20.66
CA LEU A 152 -7.90 18.61 21.04
C LEU A 152 -8.11 18.66 22.56
N TYR A 153 -7.18 18.08 23.33
CA TYR A 153 -7.22 18.14 24.80
C TYR A 153 -7.10 19.59 25.30
N THR A 154 -6.16 20.36 24.75
CA THR A 154 -5.98 21.78 25.09
C THR A 154 -7.22 22.60 24.75
N LYS A 155 -7.83 22.39 23.59
CA LYS A 155 -9.09 23.04 23.19
C LYS A 155 -10.22 22.71 24.17
N LYS A 156 -10.39 21.43 24.54
CA LYS A 156 -11.39 21.00 25.53
C LYS A 156 -11.16 21.63 26.88
N ARG A 157 -9.90 21.71 27.35
CA ARG A 157 -9.56 22.33 28.64
C ARG A 157 -9.84 23.82 28.66
N ASN A 158 -9.75 24.50 27.51
CA ASN A 158 -10.08 25.90 27.34
C ASN A 158 -11.60 26.12 27.11
N GLY A 159 -12.45 25.12 27.31
CA GLY A 159 -13.89 25.21 27.15
C GLY A 159 -14.39 25.25 25.71
N LEU A 160 -13.51 25.03 24.73
CA LEU A 160 -13.89 25.02 23.31
C LEU A 160 -14.53 23.69 22.93
N PHE A 161 -15.64 23.77 22.21
CA PHE A 161 -16.30 22.57 21.68
C PHE A 161 -15.53 22.02 20.50
N VAL A 162 -15.15 20.75 20.57
CA VAL A 162 -14.35 20.07 19.53
C VAL A 162 -15.11 18.98 18.77
N GLY A 163 -16.41 18.83 19.02
CA GLY A 163 -17.25 17.86 18.32
C GLY A 163 -17.64 18.33 16.92
N CYS A 164 -17.85 17.39 16.00
CA CYS A 164 -18.34 17.69 14.65
C CYS A 164 -19.78 18.21 14.67
N TYR A 165 -20.62 17.70 15.59
CA TYR A 165 -22.03 18.04 15.73
C TYR A 165 -22.30 18.61 17.11
N ALA A 166 -23.23 19.59 17.20
CA ALA A 166 -23.69 20.09 18.48
C ALA A 166 -24.43 18.98 19.25
N PRO A 167 -24.24 18.88 20.59
CA PRO A 167 -25.03 17.97 21.42
C PRO A 167 -26.53 18.28 21.33
N TYR A 168 -27.36 17.31 21.67
CA TYR A 168 -28.82 17.51 21.73
C TYR A 168 -29.17 18.68 22.60
N GLY A 169 -30.01 19.59 22.11
CA GLY A 169 -30.42 20.83 22.82
C GLY A 169 -29.49 22.03 22.62
N TYR A 170 -28.39 21.90 21.89
CA TYR A 170 -27.45 22.97 21.59
C TYR A 170 -27.38 23.29 20.11
N LYS A 171 -27.11 24.57 19.79
CA LYS A 171 -26.90 25.02 18.40
C LYS A 171 -25.48 25.59 18.29
N LYS A 172 -24.75 25.25 17.21
CA LYS A 172 -23.49 25.92 16.91
C LYS A 172 -23.76 27.38 16.61
N THR A 173 -23.06 28.27 17.30
CA THR A 173 -22.92 29.68 16.87
C THR A 173 -21.74 29.76 15.91
N GLU A 174 -21.89 30.53 14.84
CA GLU A 174 -20.81 30.81 13.86
C GLU A 174 -19.67 31.57 14.54
#